data_02891a87b322cfd67a4abda8f7e28225
#
_entry.id   02891a87b322cfd67a4abda8f7e28225
#
_cell.length_a   1.000
_cell.length_b   1.000
_cell.length_c   1.000
_cell.angle_alpha   90.00
_cell.angle_beta   90.00
_cell.angle_gamma   90.00
#
_symmetry.space_group_name_H-M   'P 1'
#
loop_
_entity.id
_entity.type
_entity.pdbx_description
1 polymer ?
#
loop_
_entity_poly.entity_id
_entity_poly.type
_entity_poly.pdbx_seq_one_letter_code
_entity_poly.pdbx_strand_id
1 'polypeptide(L)'
;KRSLTMTDLMQGRYVRAEIPRAKTSDIAFDATLRAAAPYQRARPSNGCAVVIRKEDLRSKVREKRTGNIFLFVVDASGSMGARERMKTVKGVIFKILLDAYQKRDRVGMVAFRKKQAEVLLPVTRSVDFAQKKLASMPTGGKTPLAKGLLKAEDVLDMLYRQDANQDPVVILITDGRATSPLNKGTNPVTDAMEEAKRIGRRHIPVAVIDTESGFIKLGLAKK
;
A
#
# COMPACT_ATOMS: atom_id res chain seq x y z
N LYS A 1 -9.92 6.67 10.21
CA LYS A 1 -9.05 6.44 11.40
C LYS A 1 -7.74 5.90 10.88
N ARG A 2 -6.59 6.44 11.33
CA ARG A 2 -5.26 5.89 11.00
C ARG A 2 -5.12 4.54 11.69
N SER A 3 -4.69 3.52 10.96
CA SER A 3 -4.35 2.25 11.57
C SER A 3 -3.07 2.40 12.39
N LEU A 4 -3.07 1.83 13.58
CA LEU A 4 -1.88 1.67 14.40
C LEU A 4 -1.31 0.31 14.05
N THR A 5 -0.15 0.28 13.43
CA THR A 5 0.49 -0.96 13.00
C THR A 5 1.71 -1.20 13.88
N MET A 6 1.84 -2.40 14.41
CA MET A 6 3.06 -2.85 15.07
C MET A 6 4.16 -2.97 14.02
N THR A 7 5.36 -2.51 14.33
CA THR A 7 6.48 -2.52 13.40
C THR A 7 7.72 -3.09 14.08
N ASP A 8 8.40 -3.96 13.37
CA ASP A 8 9.72 -4.50 13.76
C ASP A 8 10.87 -3.54 13.37
N LEU A 9 10.53 -2.44 12.69
CA LEU A 9 11.49 -1.39 12.36
C LEU A 9 11.81 -0.58 13.63
N MET A 10 13.05 -0.15 13.79
CA MET A 10 13.51 0.69 14.94
C MET A 10 12.84 2.09 14.99
N GLN A 11 11.77 2.29 14.23
CA GLN A 11 11.00 3.52 14.12
C GLN A 11 9.59 3.35 14.69
N GLY A 12 9.13 4.33 15.44
CA GLY A 12 7.80 4.32 16.05
C GLY A 12 7.84 4.58 17.55
N ARG A 13 6.64 4.77 18.13
CA ARG A 13 6.48 4.97 19.57
C ARG A 13 6.66 3.64 20.29
N TYR A 14 7.56 3.59 21.27
CA TYR A 14 7.65 2.46 22.21
C TYR A 14 6.36 2.38 23.04
N VAL A 15 5.69 1.24 23.01
CA VAL A 15 4.39 1.01 23.67
C VAL A 15 4.51 0.01 24.80
N ARG A 16 5.22 -1.09 24.55
CA ARG A 16 5.42 -2.16 25.52
C ARG A 16 6.73 -2.90 25.26
N ALA A 17 7.18 -3.66 26.26
CA ALA A 17 8.28 -4.60 26.11
C ALA A 17 7.74 -6.04 26.03
N GLU A 18 8.47 -6.90 25.32
CA GLU A 18 8.21 -8.34 25.28
C GLU A 18 9.51 -9.15 25.32
N ILE A 19 9.40 -10.45 25.59
CA ILE A 19 10.56 -11.37 25.51
C ILE A 19 10.93 -11.52 24.02
N PRO A 20 12.20 -11.27 23.64
CA PRO A 20 12.60 -11.35 22.24
C PRO A 20 12.47 -12.79 21.73
N ARG A 21 11.78 -12.96 20.59
CA ARG A 21 11.62 -14.25 19.92
C ARG A 21 12.83 -14.65 19.09
N ALA A 22 13.65 -13.66 18.71
CA ALA A 22 14.86 -13.82 17.93
C ALA A 22 15.90 -12.81 18.38
N LYS A 23 17.11 -12.85 17.79
CA LYS A 23 18.15 -11.86 18.07
C LYS A 23 17.64 -10.46 17.67
N THR A 24 17.43 -9.60 18.65
CA THR A 24 16.95 -8.22 18.44
C THR A 24 18.04 -7.20 18.72
N SER A 25 18.04 -6.12 17.97
CA SER A 25 18.88 -4.93 18.19
C SER A 25 18.14 -3.81 18.95
N ASP A 26 16.79 -3.89 19.04
CA ASP A 26 15.96 -2.87 19.70
C ASP A 26 15.58 -3.27 21.13
N ILE A 27 16.56 -3.15 22.04
CA ILE A 27 16.41 -3.56 23.42
C ILE A 27 15.65 -2.51 24.22
N ALA A 28 14.65 -2.95 25.00
CA ALA A 28 13.93 -2.16 25.99
C ALA A 28 14.75 -2.12 27.30
N PHE A 29 15.60 -1.13 27.44
CA PHE A 29 16.57 -1.03 28.54
C PHE A 29 15.89 -1.02 29.91
N ASP A 30 14.85 -0.20 30.05
CA ASP A 30 14.05 -0.08 31.29
C ASP A 30 13.41 -1.41 31.70
N ALA A 31 12.80 -2.10 30.75
CA ALA A 31 12.14 -3.39 31.02
C ALA A 31 13.16 -4.52 31.27
N THR A 32 14.32 -4.48 30.60
CA THR A 32 15.43 -5.41 30.82
C THR A 32 16.00 -5.26 32.23
N LEU A 33 16.26 -4.03 32.68
CA LEU A 33 16.73 -3.76 34.04
C LEU A 33 15.69 -4.21 35.08
N ARG A 34 14.44 -3.93 34.87
CA ARG A 34 13.32 -4.35 35.74
C ARG A 34 13.23 -5.88 35.83
N ALA A 35 13.44 -6.58 34.70
CA ALA A 35 13.47 -8.05 34.68
C ALA A 35 14.67 -8.62 35.41
N ALA A 36 15.84 -7.98 35.35
CA ALA A 36 17.07 -8.40 36.01
C ALA A 36 17.08 -8.11 37.53
N ALA A 37 16.36 -7.07 37.97
CA ALA A 37 16.45 -6.56 39.35
C ALA A 37 16.18 -7.61 40.46
N PRO A 38 15.17 -8.50 40.38
CA PRO A 38 14.91 -9.49 41.42
C PRO A 38 16.05 -10.49 41.66
N TYR A 39 16.84 -10.71 40.63
CA TYR A 39 17.90 -11.73 40.63
C TYR A 39 19.29 -11.21 41.03
N GLN A 40 19.46 -9.89 41.26
CA GLN A 40 20.77 -9.28 41.49
C GLN A 40 21.48 -9.81 42.75
N ARG A 41 20.72 -10.09 43.84
CA ARG A 41 21.26 -10.61 45.06
C ARG A 41 21.87 -12.02 44.93
N ALA A 42 21.39 -12.81 43.98
CA ALA A 42 21.84 -14.18 43.74
C ALA A 42 22.90 -14.30 42.62
N ARG A 43 23.25 -13.18 41.98
CA ARG A 43 24.20 -13.15 40.87
C ARG A 43 25.58 -12.59 41.33
N PRO A 44 26.69 -13.26 40.99
CA PRO A 44 28.02 -12.71 41.26
C PRO A 44 28.20 -11.41 40.44
N SER A 45 28.56 -10.32 41.11
CA SER A 45 28.57 -8.99 40.49
C SER A 45 29.78 -8.76 39.57
N ASN A 46 30.91 -9.49 39.78
CA ASN A 46 32.14 -9.35 39.00
C ASN A 46 32.55 -7.88 38.72
N GLY A 47 32.29 -6.99 39.70
CA GLY A 47 32.56 -5.55 39.56
C GLY A 47 31.51 -4.76 38.75
N CYS A 48 30.47 -5.39 38.26
CA CYS A 48 29.35 -4.70 37.56
C CYS A 48 28.26 -4.29 38.55
N ALA A 49 27.73 -3.07 38.38
CA ALA A 49 26.60 -2.58 39.19
C ALA A 49 25.31 -3.38 39.00
N VAL A 50 25.08 -3.89 37.78
CA VAL A 50 23.95 -4.72 37.42
C VAL A 50 24.38 -5.84 36.47
N VAL A 51 24.02 -7.07 36.79
CA VAL A 51 24.31 -8.26 35.97
C VAL A 51 23.08 -8.63 35.16
N ILE A 52 23.15 -8.44 33.86
CA ILE A 52 22.07 -8.78 32.90
C ILE A 52 22.42 -10.11 32.22
N ARG A 53 21.45 -11.03 32.19
CA ARG A 53 21.54 -12.29 31.49
C ARG A 53 20.59 -12.29 30.26
N LYS A 54 20.74 -13.27 29.37
CA LYS A 54 19.91 -13.37 28.17
C LYS A 54 18.41 -13.47 28.47
N GLU A 55 18.05 -14.12 29.57
CA GLU A 55 16.66 -14.30 30.00
C GLU A 55 16.01 -12.99 30.45
N ASP A 56 16.80 -12.01 30.86
CA ASP A 56 16.33 -10.69 31.30
C ASP A 56 16.01 -9.78 30.12
N LEU A 57 16.56 -10.08 28.94
CA LEU A 57 16.41 -9.21 27.77
C LEU A 57 14.93 -9.02 27.42
N ARG A 58 14.60 -7.79 27.14
CA ARG A 58 13.28 -7.39 26.63
C ARG A 58 13.48 -6.56 25.37
N SER A 59 12.68 -6.84 24.33
CA SER A 59 12.62 -6.05 23.10
C SER A 59 11.52 -5.02 23.18
N LYS A 60 11.71 -3.89 22.51
CA LYS A 60 10.67 -2.87 22.37
C LYS A 60 9.65 -3.30 21.34
N VAL A 61 8.37 -3.25 21.71
CA VAL A 61 7.27 -3.28 20.76
C VAL A 61 6.92 -1.84 20.42
N ARG A 62 7.00 -1.51 19.13
CA ARG A 62 6.75 -0.17 18.65
C ARG A 62 5.48 -0.12 17.82
N GLU A 63 4.74 0.96 17.98
CA GLU A 63 3.61 1.30 17.13
C GLU A 63 3.97 2.47 16.24
N LYS A 64 3.70 2.32 14.96
CA LYS A 64 3.83 3.39 13.97
C LYS A 64 2.46 3.72 13.42
N ARG A 65 2.12 5.00 13.41
CA ARG A 65 0.95 5.45 12.64
C ARG A 65 1.34 5.46 11.18
N THR A 66 0.95 4.43 10.46
CA THR A 66 1.08 4.37 9.00
C THR A 66 -0.10 5.11 8.40
N GLY A 67 0.17 6.07 7.52
CA GLY A 67 -0.87 6.59 6.63
C GLY A 67 -1.27 5.49 5.65
N ASN A 68 -2.53 5.49 5.20
CA ASN A 68 -2.98 4.59 4.16
C ASN A 68 -2.19 4.81 2.87
N ILE A 69 -2.18 3.79 2.00
CA ILE A 69 -1.65 3.90 0.65
C ILE A 69 -2.80 3.72 -0.31
N PHE A 70 -3.06 4.73 -1.12
CA PHE A 70 -4.04 4.63 -2.19
C PHE A 70 -3.31 4.39 -3.51
N LEU A 71 -3.47 3.20 -4.08
CA LEU A 71 -2.94 2.86 -5.38
C LEU A 71 -4.06 2.95 -6.42
N PHE A 72 -4.03 4.01 -7.21
CA PHE A 72 -4.95 4.18 -8.33
C PHE A 72 -4.51 3.35 -9.52
N VAL A 73 -5.43 2.60 -10.10
CA VAL A 73 -5.25 1.83 -11.33
C VAL A 73 -6.24 2.39 -12.33
N VAL A 74 -5.74 3.21 -13.26
CA VAL A 74 -6.58 4.09 -14.07
C VAL A 74 -6.57 3.66 -15.53
N ASP A 75 -7.74 3.43 -16.05
CA ASP A 75 -7.96 3.26 -17.49
C ASP A 75 -7.76 4.60 -18.20
N ALA A 76 -6.65 4.70 -18.91
CA ALA A 76 -6.34 5.85 -19.76
C ALA A 76 -6.66 5.57 -21.24
N SER A 77 -7.36 4.47 -21.57
CA SER A 77 -7.89 4.21 -22.90
C SER A 77 -9.02 5.19 -23.24
N GLY A 78 -9.38 5.33 -24.50
CA GLY A 78 -10.55 6.10 -24.76
C GLY A 78 -10.85 6.46 -26.20
N SER A 79 -12.15 6.42 -26.53
CA SER A 79 -12.84 7.04 -27.63
C SER A 79 -13.15 8.53 -27.35
N MET A 80 -13.72 9.26 -28.32
CA MET A 80 -13.97 10.70 -28.21
C MET A 80 -14.73 11.15 -26.94
N GLY A 81 -15.66 10.34 -26.41
CA GLY A 81 -16.34 10.61 -25.12
C GLY A 81 -15.47 10.44 -23.87
N ALA A 82 -14.31 9.83 -23.98
CA ALA A 82 -13.41 9.58 -22.87
C ALA A 82 -12.66 10.84 -22.38
N ARG A 83 -12.51 11.87 -23.20
CA ARG A 83 -11.83 13.10 -22.77
C ARG A 83 -12.59 13.84 -21.67
N GLU A 84 -13.92 13.95 -21.80
CA GLU A 84 -14.76 14.59 -20.77
C GLU A 84 -14.83 13.73 -19.50
N ARG A 85 -15.02 12.41 -19.66
CA ARG A 85 -14.98 11.46 -18.54
C ARG A 85 -13.63 11.52 -17.82
N MET A 86 -12.54 11.61 -18.58
CA MET A 86 -11.19 11.70 -18.01
C MET A 86 -10.97 12.99 -17.24
N LYS A 87 -11.56 14.13 -17.62
CA LYS A 87 -11.54 15.35 -16.82
C LYS A 87 -12.20 15.12 -15.45
N THR A 88 -13.37 14.47 -15.45
CA THR A 88 -14.09 14.12 -14.21
C THR A 88 -13.26 13.17 -13.35
N VAL A 89 -12.70 12.11 -13.93
CA VAL A 89 -11.82 11.15 -13.24
C VAL A 89 -10.61 11.85 -12.64
N LYS A 90 -9.93 12.71 -13.41
CA LYS A 90 -8.80 13.50 -12.92
C LYS A 90 -9.22 14.40 -11.75
N GLY A 91 -10.40 15.01 -11.81
CA GLY A 91 -10.95 15.84 -10.72
C GLY A 91 -11.20 15.02 -9.44
N VAL A 92 -11.78 13.83 -9.56
CA VAL A 92 -12.01 12.92 -8.44
C VAL A 92 -10.68 12.46 -7.82
N ILE A 93 -9.73 12.01 -8.65
CA ILE A 93 -8.40 11.62 -8.17
C ILE A 93 -7.72 12.77 -7.46
N PHE A 94 -7.79 13.99 -8.02
CA PHE A 94 -7.18 15.16 -7.41
C PHE A 94 -7.81 15.49 -6.05
N LYS A 95 -9.13 15.38 -5.91
CA LYS A 95 -9.82 15.57 -4.63
C LYS A 95 -9.37 14.55 -3.58
N ILE A 96 -9.26 13.28 -3.98
CA ILE A 96 -8.76 12.23 -3.08
C ILE A 96 -7.28 12.48 -2.71
N LEU A 97 -6.47 12.98 -3.65
CA LEU A 97 -5.08 13.37 -3.40
C LEU A 97 -4.98 14.47 -2.32
N LEU A 98 -5.82 15.49 -2.39
CA LEU A 98 -5.86 16.57 -1.39
C LEU A 98 -6.25 16.03 -0.01
N ASP A 99 -7.28 15.19 0.06
CA ASP A 99 -7.70 14.54 1.30
C ASP A 99 -6.60 13.64 1.88
N ALA A 100 -5.94 12.87 1.02
CA ALA A 100 -4.82 12.01 1.41
C ALA A 100 -3.64 12.81 1.97
N TYR A 101 -3.33 13.96 1.37
CA TYR A 101 -2.29 14.86 1.86
C TYR A 101 -2.58 15.35 3.28
N GLN A 102 -3.79 15.86 3.53
CA GLN A 102 -4.20 16.30 4.86
C GLN A 102 -4.10 15.19 5.91
N LYS A 103 -4.36 13.94 5.49
CA LYS A 103 -4.27 12.74 6.35
C LYS A 103 -2.87 12.15 6.42
N ARG A 104 -1.88 12.71 5.71
CA ARG A 104 -0.52 12.17 5.54
C ARG A 104 -0.50 10.76 4.92
N ASP A 105 -1.49 10.42 4.13
CA ASP A 105 -1.54 9.21 3.35
C ASP A 105 -0.59 9.31 2.14
N ARG A 106 -0.29 8.19 1.52
CA ARG A 106 0.53 8.12 0.31
C ARG A 106 -0.32 7.73 -0.88
N VAL A 107 0.04 8.21 -2.04
CA VAL A 107 -0.70 7.93 -3.27
C VAL A 107 0.26 7.47 -4.35
N GLY A 108 -0.12 6.42 -5.05
CA GLY A 108 0.52 5.94 -6.27
C GLY A 108 -0.49 5.81 -7.39
N MET A 109 -0.01 5.76 -8.63
CA MET A 109 -0.87 5.62 -9.79
C MET A 109 -0.23 4.76 -10.87
N VAL A 110 -0.96 3.76 -11.31
CA VAL A 110 -0.72 2.97 -12.50
C VAL A 110 -1.73 3.42 -13.56
N ALA A 111 -1.25 3.74 -14.75
CA ALA A 111 -2.12 4.02 -15.91
C ALA A 111 -1.92 2.93 -16.96
N PHE A 112 -3.03 2.47 -17.55
CA PHE A 112 -2.96 1.48 -18.61
C PHE A 112 -3.72 1.95 -19.86
N ARG A 113 -3.10 1.73 -21.04
CA ARG A 113 -3.66 2.12 -22.33
C ARG A 113 -2.96 1.41 -23.50
N LYS A 114 -3.59 1.37 -24.67
CA LYS A 114 -3.04 0.73 -25.87
C LYS A 114 -2.70 -0.75 -25.63
N LYS A 115 -1.45 -1.07 -25.37
CA LYS A 115 -0.95 -2.42 -25.09
C LYS A 115 -0.05 -2.47 -23.84
N GLN A 116 0.01 -1.41 -23.04
CA GLN A 116 0.96 -1.25 -21.95
C GLN A 116 0.28 -0.71 -20.68
N ALA A 117 0.91 -1.00 -19.54
CA ALA A 117 0.64 -0.38 -18.26
C ALA A 117 1.94 0.18 -17.70
N GLU A 118 1.88 1.36 -17.11
CA GLU A 118 3.05 2.05 -16.56
C GLU A 118 2.75 2.66 -15.20
N VAL A 119 3.75 2.76 -14.35
CA VAL A 119 3.66 3.50 -13.10
C VAL A 119 3.79 4.98 -13.43
N LEU A 120 2.64 5.66 -13.58
CA LEU A 120 2.59 7.09 -13.88
C LEU A 120 3.06 7.93 -12.69
N LEU A 121 2.70 7.50 -11.47
CA LEU A 121 3.07 8.13 -10.22
C LEU A 121 3.59 7.06 -9.25
N PRO A 122 4.90 7.05 -8.93
CA PRO A 122 5.42 6.26 -7.81
C PRO A 122 4.74 6.68 -6.50
N VAL A 123 4.63 5.75 -5.54
CA VAL A 123 3.97 6.01 -4.27
C VAL A 123 4.64 7.17 -3.53
N THR A 124 3.95 8.27 -3.37
CA THR A 124 4.45 9.54 -2.85
C THR A 124 3.45 10.23 -1.92
N ARG A 125 3.93 11.22 -1.17
CA ARG A 125 3.12 12.17 -0.40
C ARG A 125 3.04 13.55 -1.08
N SER A 126 3.77 13.76 -2.17
CA SER A 126 3.82 15.06 -2.86
C SER A 126 2.59 15.24 -3.74
N VAL A 127 1.72 16.16 -3.35
CA VAL A 127 0.53 16.53 -4.13
C VAL A 127 0.91 17.23 -5.42
N ASP A 128 1.91 18.10 -5.38
CA ASP A 128 2.35 18.84 -6.57
C ASP A 128 2.90 17.90 -7.64
N PHE A 129 3.68 16.90 -7.23
CA PHE A 129 4.19 15.89 -8.14
C PHE A 129 3.05 15.05 -8.73
N ALA A 130 2.10 14.63 -7.88
CA ALA A 130 0.94 13.87 -8.31
C ALA A 130 0.04 14.68 -9.27
N GLN A 131 -0.17 15.96 -9.00
CA GLN A 131 -0.93 16.86 -9.87
C GLN A 131 -0.29 17.01 -11.25
N LYS A 132 1.01 17.26 -11.31
CA LYS A 132 1.76 17.37 -12.58
C LYS A 132 1.64 16.09 -13.40
N LYS A 133 1.82 14.92 -12.78
CA LYS A 133 1.70 13.63 -13.44
C LYS A 133 0.29 13.34 -13.92
N LEU A 134 -0.71 13.67 -13.12
CA LEU A 134 -2.13 13.52 -13.48
C LEU A 134 -2.52 14.43 -14.65
N ALA A 135 -2.04 15.68 -14.66
CA ALA A 135 -2.29 16.61 -15.75
C ALA A 135 -1.71 16.11 -17.08
N SER A 136 -0.48 15.60 -17.06
CA SER A 136 0.23 15.08 -18.23
C SER A 136 -0.17 13.66 -18.65
N MET A 137 -1.12 13.00 -17.94
CA MET A 137 -1.53 11.64 -18.25
C MET A 137 -2.08 11.53 -19.67
N PRO A 138 -1.43 10.75 -20.54
CA PRO A 138 -1.86 10.58 -21.92
C PRO A 138 -3.09 9.68 -21.97
N THR A 139 -4.00 9.94 -22.92
CA THR A 139 -5.24 9.19 -23.09
C THR A 139 -5.36 8.61 -24.51
N GLY A 140 -6.10 7.51 -24.66
CA GLY A 140 -6.44 6.91 -25.95
C GLY A 140 -5.88 5.52 -26.19
N GLY A 141 -6.54 4.76 -27.05
CA GLY A 141 -6.18 3.40 -27.48
C GLY A 141 -7.00 2.31 -26.80
N LYS A 142 -6.54 1.06 -26.92
CA LYS A 142 -7.19 -0.14 -26.34
C LYS A 142 -7.00 -0.19 -24.81
N THR A 143 -7.82 -1.03 -24.16
CA THR A 143 -7.88 -1.21 -22.72
C THR A 143 -7.19 -2.53 -22.30
N PRO A 144 -5.90 -2.53 -21.94
CA PRO A 144 -5.19 -3.70 -21.43
C PRO A 144 -5.40 -3.84 -19.91
N LEU A 145 -6.61 -4.11 -19.46
CA LEU A 145 -6.98 -4.16 -18.04
C LEU A 145 -6.12 -5.15 -17.25
N ALA A 146 -5.89 -6.36 -17.79
CA ALA A 146 -5.04 -7.37 -17.15
C ALA A 146 -3.62 -6.85 -16.90
N LYS A 147 -3.04 -6.10 -17.86
CA LYS A 147 -1.72 -5.48 -17.67
C LYS A 147 -1.72 -4.39 -16.60
N GLY A 148 -2.81 -3.64 -16.51
CA GLY A 148 -3.01 -2.66 -15.44
C GLY A 148 -2.98 -3.29 -14.07
N LEU A 149 -3.72 -4.40 -13.89
CA LEU A 149 -3.77 -5.15 -12.64
C LEU A 149 -2.44 -5.82 -12.31
N LEU A 150 -1.78 -6.45 -13.29
CA LEU A 150 -0.44 -7.03 -13.11
C LEU A 150 0.58 -5.96 -12.69
N LYS A 151 0.53 -4.77 -13.30
CA LYS A 151 1.42 -3.67 -12.93
C LYS A 151 1.13 -3.12 -11.54
N ALA A 152 -0.13 -3.13 -11.12
CA ALA A 152 -0.51 -2.80 -9.74
C ALA A 152 0.06 -3.82 -8.75
N GLU A 153 0.03 -5.12 -9.09
CA GLU A 153 0.64 -6.17 -8.28
C GLU A 153 2.14 -5.98 -8.10
N ASP A 154 2.89 -5.63 -9.17
CA ASP A 154 4.32 -5.27 -9.07
C ASP A 154 4.57 -4.15 -8.05
N VAL A 155 3.73 -3.12 -8.06
CA VAL A 155 3.83 -1.99 -7.12
C VAL A 155 3.53 -2.44 -5.69
N LEU A 156 2.50 -3.27 -5.50
CA LEU A 156 2.15 -3.83 -4.19
C LEU A 156 3.27 -4.70 -3.63
N ASP A 157 3.91 -5.53 -4.47
CA ASP A 157 5.05 -6.36 -4.07
C ASP A 157 6.24 -5.51 -3.63
N MET A 158 6.53 -4.45 -4.36
CA MET A 158 7.57 -3.51 -3.99
C MET A 158 7.28 -2.85 -2.63
N LEU A 159 6.03 -2.46 -2.38
CA LEU A 159 5.61 -1.86 -1.12
C LEU A 159 5.77 -2.82 0.06
N TYR A 160 5.33 -4.06 -0.08
CA TYR A 160 5.45 -5.07 0.99
C TYR A 160 6.90 -5.51 1.24
N ARG A 161 7.77 -5.49 0.22
CA ARG A 161 9.23 -5.69 0.43
C ARG A 161 9.87 -4.57 1.25
N GLN A 162 9.36 -3.33 1.12
CA GLN A 162 9.86 -2.20 1.90
C GLN A 162 9.37 -2.22 3.35
N ASP A 163 8.12 -2.61 3.56
CA ASP A 163 7.50 -2.71 4.89
C ASP A 163 6.29 -3.63 4.79
N ALA A 164 6.38 -4.82 5.39
CA ALA A 164 5.32 -5.83 5.36
C ALA A 164 4.02 -5.40 6.05
N ASN A 165 4.10 -4.36 6.90
CA ASN A 165 2.95 -3.86 7.67
C ASN A 165 2.25 -2.68 7.00
N GLN A 166 2.31 -2.57 5.68
CA GLN A 166 1.60 -1.53 4.94
C GLN A 166 0.17 -1.97 4.62
N ASP A 167 -0.75 -1.02 4.70
CA ASP A 167 -2.17 -1.24 4.40
C ASP A 167 -2.54 -0.51 3.09
N PRO A 168 -2.23 -1.06 1.92
CA PRO A 168 -2.61 -0.47 0.65
C PRO A 168 -4.09 -0.72 0.36
N VAL A 169 -4.72 0.27 -0.29
CA VAL A 169 -6.05 0.17 -0.88
C VAL A 169 -5.91 0.40 -2.37
N VAL A 170 -6.40 -0.50 -3.18
CA VAL A 170 -6.42 -0.36 -4.64
C VAL A 170 -7.72 0.33 -5.07
N ILE A 171 -7.62 1.35 -5.90
CA ILE A 171 -8.77 2.05 -6.49
C ILE A 171 -8.69 1.87 -8.00
N LEU A 172 -9.49 0.94 -8.51
CA LEU A 172 -9.59 0.67 -9.95
C LEU A 172 -10.62 1.61 -10.58
N ILE A 173 -10.20 2.35 -11.58
CA ILE A 173 -11.05 3.27 -12.35
C ILE A 173 -11.07 2.81 -13.80
N THR A 174 -12.18 2.23 -14.25
CA THR A 174 -12.32 1.63 -15.57
C THR A 174 -13.78 1.66 -16.02
N ASP A 175 -14.02 1.53 -17.33
CA ASP A 175 -15.35 1.27 -17.89
C ASP A 175 -15.66 -0.24 -17.97
N GLY A 176 -14.81 -1.09 -17.42
CA GLY A 176 -14.99 -2.55 -17.38
C GLY A 176 -14.66 -3.27 -18.69
N ARG A 177 -14.29 -2.55 -19.74
CA ARG A 177 -14.00 -3.16 -21.06
C ARG A 177 -12.55 -3.59 -21.15
N ALA A 178 -12.29 -4.89 -21.08
CA ALA A 178 -10.99 -5.45 -21.40
C ALA A 178 -10.91 -5.75 -22.91
N THR A 179 -10.15 -4.96 -23.67
CA THR A 179 -10.07 -5.09 -25.14
C THR A 179 -8.71 -5.52 -25.66
N SER A 180 -7.74 -5.68 -24.77
CA SER A 180 -6.38 -6.12 -25.13
C SER A 180 -5.95 -7.27 -24.23
N PRO A 181 -5.59 -8.43 -24.79
CA PRO A 181 -5.17 -9.59 -23.99
C PRO A 181 -3.79 -9.37 -23.35
N LEU A 182 -3.50 -10.15 -22.32
CA LEU A 182 -2.21 -10.16 -21.66
C LEU A 182 -1.14 -10.75 -22.60
N ASN A 183 -1.47 -11.90 -23.22
CA ASN A 183 -0.63 -12.61 -24.18
C ASN A 183 -1.37 -12.76 -25.53
N LYS A 184 -0.61 -13.04 -26.60
CA LYS A 184 -1.20 -13.33 -27.89
C LYS A 184 -2.05 -14.61 -27.80
N GLY A 185 -3.33 -14.52 -28.17
CA GLY A 185 -4.24 -15.68 -28.21
C GLY A 185 -5.06 -15.93 -26.94
N THR A 186 -4.84 -15.17 -25.85
CA THR A 186 -5.67 -15.26 -24.65
C THR A 186 -6.90 -14.35 -24.74
N ASN A 187 -7.89 -14.64 -23.89
CA ASN A 187 -9.10 -13.81 -23.81
C ASN A 187 -8.87 -12.66 -22.82
N PRO A 188 -9.02 -11.38 -23.26
CA PRO A 188 -8.75 -10.22 -22.40
C PRO A 188 -9.54 -10.18 -21.10
N VAL A 189 -10.79 -10.65 -21.12
CA VAL A 189 -11.68 -10.67 -19.95
C VAL A 189 -11.23 -11.75 -18.97
N THR A 190 -10.90 -12.94 -19.46
CA THR A 190 -10.39 -14.04 -18.61
C THR A 190 -9.07 -13.64 -17.96
N ASP A 191 -8.15 -13.06 -18.74
CA ASP A 191 -6.87 -12.56 -18.23
C ASP A 191 -7.09 -11.55 -17.09
N ALA A 192 -8.00 -10.59 -17.28
CA ALA A 192 -8.31 -9.57 -16.28
C ALA A 192 -8.96 -10.17 -15.02
N MET A 193 -9.81 -11.18 -15.17
CA MET A 193 -10.42 -11.89 -14.04
C MET A 193 -9.40 -12.68 -13.22
N GLU A 194 -8.43 -13.32 -13.88
CA GLU A 194 -7.36 -14.06 -13.20
C GLU A 194 -6.48 -13.12 -12.38
N GLU A 195 -6.05 -11.98 -12.95
CA GLU A 195 -5.26 -11.00 -12.23
C GLU A 195 -6.05 -10.35 -11.08
N ALA A 196 -7.34 -10.07 -11.27
CA ALA A 196 -8.19 -9.56 -10.20
C ALA A 196 -8.31 -10.58 -9.05
N LYS A 197 -8.44 -11.87 -9.34
CA LYS A 197 -8.45 -12.95 -8.32
C LYS A 197 -7.11 -13.03 -7.56
N ARG A 198 -5.98 -12.80 -8.24
CA ARG A 198 -4.65 -12.79 -7.59
C ARG A 198 -4.56 -11.68 -6.55
N ILE A 199 -4.98 -10.46 -6.88
CA ILE A 199 -5.04 -9.34 -5.93
C ILE A 199 -6.03 -9.66 -4.81
N GLY A 200 -7.19 -10.22 -5.11
CA GLY A 200 -8.22 -10.59 -4.12
C GLY A 200 -7.72 -11.62 -3.09
N ARG A 201 -6.92 -12.61 -3.51
CA ARG A 201 -6.31 -13.62 -2.61
C ARG A 201 -5.36 -13.02 -1.57
N ARG A 202 -4.86 -11.81 -1.83
CA ARG A 202 -3.97 -11.08 -0.91
C ARG A 202 -4.74 -10.30 0.17
N HIS A 203 -6.08 -10.39 0.17
CA HIS A 203 -6.96 -9.66 1.08
C HIS A 203 -6.77 -8.13 1.06
N ILE A 204 -6.30 -7.61 -0.08
CA ILE A 204 -6.14 -6.16 -0.28
C ILE A 204 -7.50 -5.57 -0.62
N PRO A 205 -7.96 -4.51 0.09
CA PRO A 205 -9.20 -3.83 -0.25
C PRO A 205 -9.12 -3.23 -1.65
N VAL A 206 -10.12 -3.55 -2.48
CA VAL A 206 -10.24 -3.01 -3.84
C VAL A 206 -11.57 -2.25 -3.95
N ALA A 207 -11.51 -0.98 -4.31
CA ALA A 207 -12.67 -0.18 -4.69
C ALA A 207 -12.69 -0.03 -6.21
N VAL A 208 -13.84 -0.29 -6.83
CA VAL A 208 -14.01 -0.13 -8.27
C VAL A 208 -14.89 1.07 -8.54
N ILE A 209 -14.41 1.99 -9.37
CA ILE A 209 -15.16 3.14 -9.87
C ILE A 209 -15.47 2.90 -11.34
N ASP A 210 -16.74 2.62 -11.61
CA ASP A 210 -17.25 2.48 -12.97
C ASP A 210 -17.44 3.85 -13.61
N THR A 211 -16.84 4.04 -14.78
CA THR A 211 -16.92 5.31 -15.53
C THR A 211 -17.96 5.27 -16.67
N GLU A 212 -18.59 4.13 -16.94
CA GLU A 212 -19.56 4.01 -18.02
C GLU A 212 -20.96 4.53 -17.64
N SER A 213 -21.38 4.31 -16.41
CA SER A 213 -22.76 4.56 -15.97
C SER A 213 -23.05 5.98 -15.48
N GLY A 214 -22.08 6.89 -15.51
CA GLY A 214 -22.26 8.28 -15.03
C GLY A 214 -22.54 8.42 -13.51
N PHE A 215 -22.76 7.30 -12.81
CA PHE A 215 -22.92 7.22 -11.36
C PHE A 215 -21.77 6.43 -10.75
N ILE A 216 -21.13 7.00 -9.73
CA ILE A 216 -20.08 6.32 -8.98
C ILE A 216 -20.72 5.22 -8.13
N LYS A 217 -20.64 3.97 -8.57
CA LYS A 217 -20.97 2.81 -7.75
C LYS A 217 -19.71 2.38 -7.00
N LEU A 218 -19.63 2.69 -5.73
CA LEU A 218 -18.62 2.13 -4.83
C LEU A 218 -18.99 0.69 -4.49
N GLY A 219 -18.58 -0.24 -5.33
CA GLY A 219 -18.63 -1.67 -5.03
C GLY A 219 -17.45 -2.01 -4.11
N LEU A 220 -17.66 -1.98 -2.79
CA LEU A 220 -16.78 -2.72 -1.89
C LEU A 220 -16.98 -4.19 -2.24
N ALA A 221 -15.94 -4.84 -2.77
CA ALA A 221 -15.94 -6.30 -2.92
C ALA A 221 -16.09 -6.90 -1.51
N LYS A 222 -17.33 -7.16 -1.10
CA LYS A 222 -17.61 -8.05 0.02
C LYS A 222 -17.24 -9.45 -0.43
N LYS A 223 -16.50 -10.14 0.45
CA LYS A 223 -16.10 -11.55 0.39
C LYS A 223 -17.11 -12.45 -0.30
#